data_51638a3be693081956232e96a74db218
#
_entry.id   51638a3be693081956232e96a74db218
#
_cell.length_a   1.000
_cell.length_b   1.000
_cell.length_c   1.000
_cell.angle_alpha   90.00
_cell.angle_beta   90.00
_cell.angle_gamma   90.00
#
_symmetry.space_group_name_H-M   'P 1'
#
loop_
_entity.id
_entity.type
_entity.pdbx_description
1 polymer ?
#
loop_
_entity_poly.entity_id
_entity_poly.type
_entity_poly.pdbx_seq_one_letter_code
_entity_poly.pdbx_strand_id
1 'polypeptide(L)'
;MFSWLTKPLQEYNRMREMNRLPHAILLCAPEGVGAGVLAREFARSFLCLAGKDENCNCHSCSMLKNNSHPDLTVVDRGNSQSIGVDAMRQGINSLVGTPTNGHGRVLLINQANCMTVQASNALLKTLEEPAGNTLIFSVVKTIRVFPAGSSSVFSRAFEA
;
A
#
# COMPACT_ATOMS: atom_id res chain seq x y z
N MET A 1 -18.88 2.47 -3.62
CA MET A 1 -17.97 2.31 -2.45
C MET A 1 -18.83 2.04 -1.21
N PHE A 2 -18.36 1.25 -0.26
CA PHE A 2 -19.11 0.99 0.98
C PHE A 2 -19.09 2.24 1.87
N SER A 3 -20.23 2.56 2.51
CA SER A 3 -20.40 3.80 3.30
C SER A 3 -19.36 3.95 4.46
N TRP A 4 -18.92 2.86 5.06
CA TRP A 4 -17.92 2.87 6.15
C TRP A 4 -16.49 3.15 5.68
N LEU A 5 -16.20 3.04 4.40
CA LEU A 5 -14.89 3.37 3.82
C LEU A 5 -14.74 4.87 3.52
N THR A 6 -15.84 5.63 3.58
CA THR A 6 -15.85 7.06 3.25
C THR A 6 -15.02 7.88 4.24
N LYS A 7 -15.15 7.61 5.54
CA LYS A 7 -14.37 8.33 6.57
C LYS A 7 -12.86 8.12 6.44
N PRO A 8 -12.34 6.88 6.36
CA PRO A 8 -10.91 6.66 6.12
C PRO A 8 -10.41 7.31 4.84
N LEU A 9 -11.19 7.31 3.77
CA LEU A 9 -10.81 7.95 2.51
C LEU A 9 -10.75 9.48 2.64
N GLN A 10 -11.69 10.09 3.35
CA GLN A 10 -11.68 11.53 3.64
C GLN A 10 -10.46 11.91 4.47
N GLU A 11 -10.12 11.14 5.51
CA GLU A 11 -8.94 11.38 6.32
C GLU A 11 -7.65 11.26 5.52
N TYR A 12 -7.53 10.23 4.69
CA TYR A 12 -6.41 10.06 3.77
C TYR A 12 -6.27 11.26 2.82
N ASN A 13 -7.35 11.71 2.19
CA ASN A 13 -7.33 12.85 1.29
C ASN A 13 -6.94 14.15 2.02
N ARG A 14 -7.41 14.33 3.25
CA ARG A 14 -7.01 15.45 4.10
C ARG A 14 -5.52 15.46 4.41
N MET A 15 -4.95 14.31 4.82
CA MET A 15 -3.50 14.19 5.06
C MET A 15 -2.70 14.50 3.80
N ARG A 16 -3.17 14.04 2.66
CA ARG A 16 -2.56 14.31 1.34
C ARG A 16 -2.59 15.81 1.01
N GLU A 17 -3.70 16.49 1.25
CA GLU A 17 -3.84 17.93 1.02
C GLU A 17 -2.91 18.76 1.89
N MET A 18 -2.70 18.32 3.12
CA MET A 18 -1.77 18.94 4.07
C MET A 18 -0.30 18.62 3.80
N ASN A 19 -0.01 17.81 2.76
CA ASN A 19 1.32 17.27 2.46
C ASN A 19 1.95 16.53 3.66
N ARG A 20 1.11 15.83 4.43
CA ARG A 20 1.49 15.05 5.63
C ARG A 20 1.21 13.56 5.46
N LEU A 21 1.19 13.09 4.21
CA LEU A 21 0.95 11.68 3.95
C LEU A 21 2.18 10.86 4.37
N PRO A 22 2.03 9.88 5.28
CA PRO A 22 3.14 9.01 5.64
C PRO A 22 3.49 8.12 4.44
N HIS A 23 4.76 7.76 4.30
CA HIS A 23 5.25 6.87 3.24
C HIS A 23 4.78 5.42 3.38
N ALA A 24 4.26 5.04 4.56
CA ALA A 24 3.72 3.71 4.83
C ALA A 24 2.42 3.79 5.63
N ILE A 25 1.42 3.03 5.20
CA ILE A 25 0.09 2.99 5.83
C ILE A 25 -0.30 1.52 6.07
N LEU A 26 -0.63 1.22 7.32
CA LEU A 26 -1.14 -0.10 7.72
C LEU A 26 -2.67 -0.04 7.85
N LEU A 27 -3.36 -0.86 7.08
CA LEU A 27 -4.80 -1.02 7.14
C LEU A 27 -5.16 -2.32 7.87
N CYS A 28 -5.69 -2.17 9.08
CA CYS A 28 -6.11 -3.30 9.91
C CYS A 28 -7.62 -3.43 9.88
N ALA A 29 -8.12 -4.52 9.34
CA ALA A 29 -9.56 -4.79 9.31
C ALA A 29 -9.86 -6.29 9.26
N PRO A 30 -11.01 -6.73 9.75
CA PRO A 30 -11.49 -8.09 9.54
C PRO A 30 -11.59 -8.43 8.05
N GLU A 31 -11.52 -9.72 7.74
CA GLU A 31 -11.69 -10.19 6.37
C GLU A 31 -13.11 -9.85 5.85
N GLY A 32 -13.20 -9.46 4.59
CA GLY A 32 -14.48 -9.14 3.95
C GLY A 32 -14.97 -7.69 4.14
N VAL A 33 -14.35 -6.89 5.00
CA VAL A 33 -14.75 -5.49 5.24
C VAL A 33 -14.32 -4.54 4.12
N GLY A 34 -13.45 -4.98 3.21
CA GLY A 34 -13.08 -4.18 2.04
C GLY A 34 -11.79 -3.35 2.23
N ALA A 35 -10.92 -3.72 3.19
CA ALA A 35 -9.65 -3.01 3.39
C ALA A 35 -8.76 -3.00 2.14
N GLY A 36 -8.75 -4.10 1.36
CA GLY A 36 -8.04 -4.15 0.08
C GLY A 36 -8.62 -3.21 -0.99
N VAL A 37 -9.95 -3.01 -0.97
CA VAL A 37 -10.62 -2.04 -1.85
C VAL A 37 -10.21 -0.62 -1.43
N LEU A 38 -10.21 -0.32 -0.13
CA LEU A 38 -9.77 0.97 0.39
C LEU A 38 -8.31 1.27 0.03
N ALA A 39 -7.41 0.29 0.18
CA ALA A 39 -6.01 0.44 -0.20
C ALA A 39 -5.84 0.75 -1.70
N ARG A 40 -6.63 0.13 -2.55
CA ARG A 40 -6.64 0.44 -4.00
C ARG A 40 -7.18 1.84 -4.28
N GLU A 41 -8.18 2.30 -3.56
CA GLU A 41 -8.69 3.69 -3.69
C GLU A 41 -7.67 4.72 -3.21
N PHE A 42 -6.92 4.44 -2.15
CA PHE A 42 -5.79 5.27 -1.74
C PHE A 42 -4.71 5.33 -2.82
N ALA A 43 -4.33 4.18 -3.38
CA ALA A 43 -3.38 4.11 -4.48
C ALA A 43 -3.88 4.88 -5.71
N ARG A 44 -5.17 4.74 -6.05
CA ARG A 44 -5.81 5.49 -7.13
C ARG A 44 -5.75 6.99 -6.89
N SER A 45 -6.11 7.43 -5.69
CA SER A 45 -6.05 8.84 -5.31
C SER A 45 -4.63 9.40 -5.41
N PHE A 46 -3.61 8.62 -5.05
CA PHE A 46 -2.21 9.03 -5.13
C PHE A 46 -1.69 9.12 -6.57
N LEU A 47 -2.01 8.14 -7.40
CA LEU A 47 -1.52 8.02 -8.78
C LEU A 47 -2.37 8.78 -9.81
N CYS A 48 -3.51 9.35 -9.43
CA CYS A 48 -4.41 10.05 -10.32
C CYS A 48 -3.79 11.35 -10.85
N LEU A 49 -3.79 11.54 -12.17
CA LEU A 49 -3.22 12.71 -12.85
C LEU A 49 -4.14 13.92 -12.88
N ALA A 50 -5.46 13.70 -12.83
CA ALA A 50 -6.47 14.75 -13.08
C ALA A 50 -7.12 15.29 -11.80
N GLY A 51 -6.69 14.83 -10.61
CA GLY A 51 -7.27 15.27 -9.34
C GLY A 51 -8.09 14.19 -8.63
N LYS A 52 -8.91 14.58 -7.64
CA LYS A 52 -9.45 13.68 -6.60
C LYS A 52 -10.81 13.06 -6.92
N ASP A 53 -11.30 13.18 -8.15
CA ASP A 53 -12.64 12.71 -8.51
C ASP A 53 -12.71 11.17 -8.48
N GLU A 54 -13.67 10.62 -7.75
CA GLU A 54 -13.90 9.16 -7.67
C GLU A 54 -14.24 8.56 -9.04
N ASN A 55 -14.83 9.34 -9.93
CA ASN A 55 -15.21 8.96 -11.29
C ASN A 55 -14.19 9.37 -12.35
N CYS A 56 -12.97 9.73 -11.97
CA CYS A 56 -11.94 10.13 -12.89
C CYS A 56 -11.61 9.02 -13.92
N ASN A 57 -11.60 9.38 -15.19
CA ASN A 57 -11.24 8.52 -16.31
C ASN A 57 -9.92 8.95 -16.98
N CYS A 58 -9.01 9.60 -16.26
CA CYS A 58 -7.69 9.89 -16.79
C CYS A 58 -6.92 8.59 -17.15
N HIS A 59 -5.87 8.72 -17.92
CA HIS A 59 -5.06 7.57 -18.38
C HIS A 59 -4.58 6.69 -17.23
N SER A 60 -4.08 7.30 -16.15
CA SER A 60 -3.66 6.57 -14.93
C SER A 60 -4.82 5.78 -14.31
N CYS A 61 -5.99 6.41 -14.10
CA CYS A 61 -7.16 5.73 -13.53
C CYS A 61 -7.67 4.59 -14.43
N SER A 62 -7.60 4.74 -15.74
CA SER A 62 -7.95 3.68 -16.69
C SER A 62 -7.01 2.47 -16.53
N MET A 63 -5.69 2.70 -16.45
CA MET A 63 -4.72 1.63 -16.22
C MET A 63 -4.91 0.95 -14.85
N LEU A 64 -5.25 1.72 -13.81
CA LEU A 64 -5.53 1.16 -12.48
C LEU A 64 -6.76 0.25 -12.49
N LYS A 65 -7.83 0.63 -13.20
CA LYS A 65 -9.02 -0.21 -13.38
C LYS A 65 -8.70 -1.54 -14.07
N ASN A 66 -7.76 -1.53 -15.00
CA ASN A 66 -7.31 -2.72 -15.75
C ASN A 66 -6.17 -3.48 -15.05
N ASN A 67 -5.76 -3.10 -13.83
CA ASN A 67 -4.61 -3.67 -13.11
C ASN A 67 -3.29 -3.64 -13.91
N SER A 68 -3.10 -2.66 -14.77
CA SER A 68 -1.95 -2.53 -15.68
C SER A 68 -1.10 -1.28 -15.43
N HIS A 69 -1.30 -0.59 -14.28
CA HIS A 69 -0.55 0.63 -13.98
C HIS A 69 0.91 0.31 -13.63
N PRO A 70 1.90 0.91 -14.34
CA PRO A 70 3.32 0.57 -14.13
C PRO A 70 3.88 1.00 -12.77
N ASP A 71 3.30 2.04 -12.16
CA ASP A 71 3.73 2.56 -10.86
C ASP A 71 2.96 1.96 -9.67
N LEU A 72 2.06 0.98 -9.91
CA LEU A 72 1.40 0.20 -8.87
C LEU A 72 1.86 -1.25 -8.90
N THR A 73 2.50 -1.69 -7.84
CA THR A 73 2.86 -3.10 -7.65
C THR A 73 2.04 -3.68 -6.51
N VAL A 74 1.41 -4.82 -6.78
CA VAL A 74 0.63 -5.57 -5.79
C VAL A 74 1.37 -6.84 -5.44
N VAL A 75 1.62 -7.05 -4.15
CA VAL A 75 2.19 -8.28 -3.61
C VAL A 75 1.13 -8.97 -2.77
N ASP A 76 0.86 -10.21 -3.08
CA ASP A 76 -0.02 -11.08 -2.30
C ASP A 76 0.55 -12.49 -2.23
N ARG A 77 -0.09 -13.35 -1.46
CA ARG A 77 0.35 -14.75 -1.33
C ARG A 77 -0.01 -15.61 -2.56
N GLY A 78 -0.87 -15.13 -3.46
CA GLY A 78 -1.37 -15.91 -4.58
C GLY A 78 -2.00 -17.23 -4.13
N ASN A 79 -1.56 -18.32 -4.74
CA ASN A 79 -1.96 -19.69 -4.37
C ASN A 79 -1.14 -20.29 -3.22
N SER A 80 -0.13 -19.55 -2.71
CA SER A 80 0.73 -20.00 -1.61
C SER A 80 0.08 -19.72 -0.25
N GLN A 81 0.59 -20.35 0.81
CA GLN A 81 0.14 -20.08 2.17
C GLN A 81 0.77 -18.81 2.75
N SER A 82 1.89 -18.36 2.20
CA SER A 82 2.65 -17.22 2.70
C SER A 82 3.24 -16.38 1.57
N ILE A 83 3.58 -15.13 1.90
CA ILE A 83 4.35 -14.23 1.04
C ILE A 83 5.83 -14.47 1.32
N GLY A 84 6.53 -15.04 0.36
CA GLY A 84 7.97 -15.32 0.47
C GLY A 84 8.83 -14.07 0.26
N VAL A 85 10.11 -14.20 0.64
CA VAL A 85 11.09 -13.11 0.54
C VAL A 85 11.32 -12.66 -0.90
N ASP A 86 11.28 -13.57 -1.88
CA ASP A 86 11.52 -13.23 -3.28
C ASP A 86 10.40 -12.37 -3.87
N ALA A 87 9.14 -12.71 -3.58
CA ALA A 87 7.99 -11.89 -3.97
C ALA A 87 8.07 -10.49 -3.33
N MET A 88 8.47 -10.41 -2.07
CA MET A 88 8.65 -9.14 -1.37
C MET A 88 9.80 -8.33 -1.97
N ARG A 89 10.94 -8.94 -2.26
CA ARG A 89 12.08 -8.25 -2.91
C ARG A 89 11.72 -7.71 -4.29
N GLN A 90 10.96 -8.46 -5.09
CA GLN A 90 10.45 -7.97 -6.37
C GLN A 90 9.55 -6.75 -6.19
N GLY A 91 8.65 -6.78 -5.21
CA GLY A 91 7.81 -5.63 -4.87
C GLY A 91 8.63 -4.41 -4.44
N ILE A 92 9.62 -4.59 -3.57
CA ILE A 92 10.51 -3.52 -3.12
C ILE A 92 11.34 -2.96 -4.29
N ASN A 93 11.88 -3.81 -5.14
CA ASN A 93 12.66 -3.39 -6.30
C ASN A 93 11.83 -2.57 -7.28
N SER A 94 10.52 -2.82 -7.37
CA SER A 94 9.62 -2.02 -8.21
C SER A 94 9.47 -0.56 -7.72
N LEU A 95 9.78 -0.27 -6.46
CA LEU A 95 9.75 1.09 -5.91
C LEU A 95 10.97 1.91 -6.32
N VAL A 96 12.05 1.26 -6.76
CA VAL A 96 13.28 1.92 -7.18
C VAL A 96 13.15 2.44 -8.61
N GLY A 97 13.63 3.65 -8.86
CA GLY A 97 13.64 4.27 -10.17
C GLY A 97 12.63 5.41 -10.32
N THR A 98 12.60 6.00 -11.50
CA THR A 98 11.73 7.14 -11.80
C THR A 98 10.28 6.68 -12.03
N PRO A 99 9.29 7.31 -11.40
CA PRO A 99 7.88 7.02 -11.69
C PRO A 99 7.54 7.35 -13.13
N THR A 100 6.73 6.52 -13.77
CA THR A 100 6.34 6.70 -15.16
C THR A 100 5.47 7.95 -15.35
N ASN A 101 4.59 8.23 -14.39
CA ASN A 101 3.66 9.35 -14.43
C ASN A 101 4.07 10.52 -13.51
N GLY A 102 5.27 10.51 -12.92
CA GLY A 102 5.82 11.63 -12.16
C GLY A 102 5.29 11.83 -10.74
N HIS A 103 4.25 11.09 -10.30
CA HIS A 103 3.66 11.25 -8.97
C HIS A 103 4.37 10.44 -7.87
N GLY A 104 4.88 9.28 -8.21
CA GLY A 104 5.51 8.36 -7.28
C GLY A 104 5.15 6.92 -7.60
N ARG A 105 5.61 5.99 -6.76
CA ARG A 105 5.35 4.56 -6.89
C ARG A 105 4.64 4.03 -5.66
N VAL A 106 3.79 3.04 -5.87
CA VAL A 106 2.97 2.43 -4.81
C VAL A 106 3.22 0.93 -4.75
N LEU A 107 3.48 0.45 -3.54
CA LEU A 107 3.51 -0.96 -3.21
C LEU A 107 2.30 -1.30 -2.33
N LEU A 108 1.43 -2.16 -2.81
CA LEU A 108 0.28 -2.66 -2.07
C LEU A 108 0.53 -4.10 -1.65
N ILE A 109 0.60 -4.36 -0.35
CA ILE A 109 0.81 -5.69 0.21
C ILE A 109 -0.52 -6.19 0.77
N ASN A 110 -1.14 -7.10 0.07
CA ASN A 110 -2.36 -7.76 0.55
C ASN A 110 -2.01 -8.88 1.51
N GLN A 111 -2.79 -9.02 2.60
CA GLN A 111 -2.57 -10.08 3.58
C GLN A 111 -1.14 -10.07 4.15
N ALA A 112 -0.64 -8.90 4.55
CA ALA A 112 0.70 -8.73 5.09
C ALA A 112 0.97 -9.61 6.33
N ASN A 113 -0.08 -10.06 7.03
CA ASN A 113 0.02 -11.05 8.11
C ASN A 113 0.50 -12.44 7.63
N CYS A 114 0.49 -12.70 6.32
CA CYS A 114 1.00 -13.96 5.74
C CYS A 114 2.45 -13.86 5.27
N MET A 115 3.16 -12.75 5.56
CA MET A 115 4.59 -12.64 5.24
C MET A 115 5.43 -13.60 6.06
N THR A 116 6.45 -14.18 5.44
CA THR A 116 7.51 -14.90 6.17
C THR A 116 8.36 -13.90 6.95
N VAL A 117 9.10 -14.39 7.97
CA VAL A 117 10.03 -13.56 8.74
C VAL A 117 11.06 -12.88 7.83
N GLN A 118 11.59 -13.62 6.84
CA GLN A 118 12.54 -13.06 5.88
C GLN A 118 11.92 -11.98 4.98
N ALA A 119 10.66 -12.16 4.55
CA ALA A 119 9.92 -11.15 3.79
C ALA A 119 9.69 -9.89 4.61
N SER A 120 9.27 -10.04 5.86
CA SER A 120 9.11 -8.92 6.79
C SER A 120 10.42 -8.16 7.01
N ASN A 121 11.51 -8.85 7.25
CA ASN A 121 12.84 -8.23 7.43
C ASN A 121 13.32 -7.50 6.18
N ALA A 122 13.03 -8.02 4.99
CA ALA A 122 13.34 -7.32 3.74
C ALA A 122 12.55 -6.01 3.60
N LEU A 123 11.29 -6.00 4.03
CA LEU A 123 10.45 -4.80 4.00
C LEU A 123 10.91 -3.73 4.99
N LEU A 124 11.44 -4.12 6.17
CA LEU A 124 11.85 -3.19 7.23
C LEU A 124 12.80 -2.10 6.75
N LYS A 125 13.84 -2.49 6.01
CA LYS A 125 14.82 -1.54 5.46
C LYS A 125 14.16 -0.48 4.58
N THR A 126 13.18 -0.88 3.77
CA THR A 126 12.45 0.04 2.88
C THR A 126 11.50 0.95 3.67
N LEU A 127 10.97 0.47 4.79
CA LEU A 127 10.13 1.28 5.68
C LEU A 127 10.95 2.33 6.44
N GLU A 128 12.19 2.01 6.81
CA GLU A 128 13.10 2.94 7.48
C GLU A 128 13.69 3.97 6.51
N GLU A 129 14.02 3.55 5.29
CA GLU A 129 14.64 4.38 4.25
C GLU A 129 13.88 4.26 2.93
N PRO A 130 12.71 4.93 2.79
CA PRO A 130 11.92 4.86 1.56
C PRO A 130 12.63 5.51 0.38
N ALA A 131 12.58 4.87 -0.77
CA ALA A 131 13.18 5.37 -2.00
C ALA A 131 12.29 6.44 -2.66
N GLY A 132 12.69 7.70 -2.60
CA GLY A 132 11.99 8.79 -3.29
C GLY A 132 10.53 8.98 -2.86
N ASN A 133 9.66 9.34 -3.80
CA ASN A 133 8.22 9.51 -3.52
C ASN A 133 7.50 8.16 -3.66
N THR A 134 7.54 7.36 -2.63
CA THR A 134 6.92 6.03 -2.58
C THR A 134 5.87 5.94 -1.48
N LEU A 135 4.83 5.16 -1.74
CA LEU A 135 3.79 4.82 -0.76
C LEU A 135 3.69 3.31 -0.62
N ILE A 136 3.67 2.84 0.62
CA ILE A 136 3.53 1.42 0.94
C ILE A 136 2.23 1.24 1.72
N PHE A 137 1.33 0.44 1.17
CA PHE A 137 0.10 0.02 1.84
C PHE A 137 0.21 -1.43 2.26
N SER A 138 0.04 -1.70 3.54
CA SER A 138 -0.02 -3.05 4.08
C SER A 138 -1.42 -3.34 4.61
N VAL A 139 -2.08 -4.35 4.07
CA VAL A 139 -3.41 -4.79 4.51
C VAL A 139 -3.27 -6.03 5.38
N VAL A 140 -3.77 -5.98 6.59
CA VAL A 140 -3.75 -7.09 7.56
C VAL A 140 -5.14 -7.42 8.06
N LYS A 141 -5.37 -8.71 8.35
CA LYS A 141 -6.66 -9.19 8.88
C LYS A 141 -6.85 -8.84 10.36
N THR A 142 -5.76 -8.75 11.14
CA THR A 142 -5.79 -8.46 12.58
C THR A 142 -4.38 -8.13 13.08
N ILE A 143 -4.24 -7.21 14.03
CA ILE A 143 -2.95 -6.78 14.60
C ILE A 143 -2.23 -7.92 15.37
N ARG A 144 -2.91 -9.01 15.71
CA ARG A 144 -2.37 -10.07 16.58
C ARG A 144 -1.37 -11.04 15.96
N VAL A 145 -1.05 -10.94 14.67
CA VAL A 145 -0.30 -11.99 13.95
C VAL A 145 0.90 -11.43 13.17
N PHE A 146 1.60 -10.45 13.71
CA PHE A 146 2.94 -10.16 13.23
C PHE A 146 3.94 -11.09 13.93
N PRO A 147 4.88 -11.70 13.18
CA PRO A 147 5.99 -12.41 13.80
C PRO A 147 6.69 -11.51 14.81
N ALA A 148 7.12 -12.08 15.95
CA ALA A 148 7.84 -11.33 16.96
C ALA A 148 9.04 -10.60 16.33
N GLY A 149 9.05 -9.27 16.41
CA GLY A 149 10.05 -8.41 15.76
C GLY A 149 9.51 -7.49 14.67
N SER A 150 8.46 -7.87 13.94
CA SER A 150 7.85 -7.00 12.93
C SER A 150 6.79 -6.06 13.51
N SER A 151 6.13 -6.43 14.61
CA SER A 151 5.11 -5.61 15.27
C SER A 151 5.67 -4.27 15.80
N SER A 152 6.90 -4.26 16.30
CA SER A 152 7.54 -3.04 16.82
C SER A 152 7.94 -2.05 15.74
N VAL A 153 8.19 -2.53 14.52
CA VAL A 153 8.58 -1.68 13.39
C VAL A 153 7.36 -1.12 12.69
N PHE A 154 6.32 -1.94 12.53
CA PHE A 154 5.05 -1.43 12.04
C PHE A 154 4.47 -0.37 12.99
N SER A 155 4.49 -0.56 14.32
CA SER A 155 4.05 0.49 15.23
C SER A 155 4.90 1.75 15.12
N ARG A 156 6.23 1.66 15.03
CA ARG A 156 7.10 2.84 14.85
C ARG A 156 6.89 3.57 13.52
N ALA A 157 6.63 2.85 12.43
CA ALA A 157 6.37 3.47 11.13
C ALA A 157 4.99 4.18 11.07
N PHE A 158 4.06 3.81 11.97
CA PHE A 158 2.69 4.32 11.98
C PHE A 158 2.36 5.25 13.16
N GLU A 159 3.24 5.39 14.15
CA GLU A 159 3.16 6.37 15.24
C GLU A 159 3.87 7.70 14.93
N ALA A 160 4.53 7.79 13.79
CA ALA A 160 5.17 8.99 13.28
C ALA A 160 4.31 9.65 12.22
#